data_483784093561a87d9cbe7e025f5d8339
#
_entry.id   483784093561a87d9cbe7e025f5d8339
#
_cell.length_a   1.000
_cell.length_b   1.000
_cell.length_c   1.000
_cell.angle_alpha   90.00
_cell.angle_beta   90.00
_cell.angle_gamma   90.00
#
_symmetry.space_group_name_H-M   'P 1'
#
loop_
_entity.id
_entity.type
_entity.pdbx_description
1 polymer ?
#
loop_
_entity_poly.entity_id
_entity_poly.type
_entity_poly.pdbx_seq_one_letter_code
_entity_poly.pdbx_strand_id
1 'polypeptide(L)'
;MPVFMSPLAFWGILALAAVAAVYLFRRQSRNIRVSSLMFWSHVKIPAEGGRKITRLQIPLVLVVELLILALLVLAAATPRAVTGDQLVPVALILDDSFSMTAGTAQTARDRALAWLEKNILSRGFVRLTMVRAGVEPEVIGRTDLKGSEASHLIGSWRCRSPFGDINAALRNVSEICSADTRVFVITDKTTQQVLAGNISWFAFGQPLANVAVTTANRYALGDVDRCFFEFVNFATSAVRLDAEIVNASSGALLERIDVELGARSHRRVRLSVKDINSEIRAIIKNDAVEYDNQAWLLPVRPELVKVETGSLSAQLRPLIERTVNSSGLASVVDSGGQLAFLENSPPDHGPIGRWNFIIHNASQPVTIRGSVAVDKNHPLLGGLPKVLAAWAFDRDFSMAGQPLMSVAGIPLLVSVDDSHSERNIYLNLAVNRSNLHSTPVWPVLFWNLLSWRQQANPGPAQFNHRCGIEVAVNLPGGVERLKLTSPAGRVSEIPVWRRSARFAAMEPGIYQMQAGAAEWRVAVNLNSVDESDLTDLQSNVHDVDLSEGDASRYFSDVRWWFIVPALLLLILHQWLLRQGRPGHVY
;
A
#
# COMPACT_ATOMS: atom_id res chain seq x y z
N MET A 1 -43.77 -4.22 -7.63
CA MET A 1 -43.74 -2.80 -8.07
C MET A 1 -42.28 -2.35 -8.08
N PRO A 2 -41.80 -1.57 -9.06
CA PRO A 2 -40.47 -1.02 -9.02
C PRO A 2 -40.32 -0.02 -7.87
N VAL A 3 -39.21 -0.10 -7.14
CA VAL A 3 -38.83 0.84 -6.10
C VAL A 3 -37.79 1.79 -6.67
N PHE A 4 -37.95 3.09 -6.46
CA PHE A 4 -37.02 4.11 -6.93
C PHE A 4 -36.08 4.56 -5.79
N MET A 5 -34.76 4.32 -5.94
CA MET A 5 -33.76 4.65 -4.91
C MET A 5 -33.39 6.13 -4.88
N SER A 6 -33.59 6.85 -5.99
CA SER A 6 -33.27 8.27 -6.11
C SER A 6 -34.53 9.11 -6.46
N PRO A 7 -35.46 9.33 -5.52
CA PRO A 7 -36.69 10.05 -5.80
C PRO A 7 -36.47 11.51 -6.21
N LEU A 8 -35.34 12.12 -5.83
CA LEU A 8 -34.95 13.47 -6.26
C LEU A 8 -34.78 13.60 -7.78
N ALA A 9 -34.50 12.51 -8.49
CA ALA A 9 -34.40 12.53 -9.96
C ALA A 9 -35.74 12.90 -10.63
N PHE A 10 -36.90 12.71 -9.98
CA PHE A 10 -38.19 13.15 -10.51
C PHE A 10 -38.35 14.67 -10.65
N TRP A 11 -37.48 15.48 -10.02
CA TRP A 11 -37.41 16.90 -10.33
C TRP A 11 -37.00 17.17 -11.80
N GLY A 12 -36.41 16.18 -12.47
CA GLY A 12 -36.15 16.20 -13.90
C GLY A 12 -37.43 16.31 -14.77
N ILE A 13 -38.64 16.05 -14.21
CA ILE A 13 -39.90 16.28 -14.89
C ILE A 13 -40.11 17.75 -15.23
N LEU A 14 -39.53 18.67 -14.46
CA LEU A 14 -39.57 20.09 -14.79
C LEU A 14 -38.87 20.40 -16.13
N ALA A 15 -37.87 19.58 -16.52
CA ALA A 15 -37.22 19.74 -17.82
C ALA A 15 -38.17 19.38 -18.99
N LEU A 16 -39.08 18.40 -18.81
CA LEU A 16 -40.10 18.10 -19.81
C LEU A 16 -41.04 19.31 -20.02
N ALA A 17 -41.47 19.92 -18.91
CA ALA A 17 -42.32 21.13 -18.99
C ALA A 17 -41.58 22.30 -19.65
N ALA A 18 -40.29 22.47 -19.36
CA ALA A 18 -39.45 23.50 -19.99
C ALA A 18 -39.27 23.29 -21.48
N VAL A 19 -39.02 22.06 -21.95
CA VAL A 19 -38.90 21.72 -23.37
C VAL A 19 -40.23 21.96 -24.09
N ALA A 20 -41.37 21.49 -23.50
CA ALA A 20 -42.68 21.75 -24.06
C ALA A 20 -43.02 23.24 -24.14
N ALA A 21 -42.64 24.05 -23.14
CA ALA A 21 -42.81 25.50 -23.14
C ALA A 21 -42.00 26.18 -24.26
N VAL A 22 -40.75 25.74 -24.49
CA VAL A 22 -39.90 26.28 -25.59
C VAL A 22 -40.60 26.06 -26.96
N TYR A 23 -41.21 24.90 -27.18
CA TYR A 23 -41.94 24.62 -28.40
C TYR A 23 -43.23 25.44 -28.53
N LEU A 24 -43.95 25.66 -27.41
CA LEU A 24 -45.15 26.50 -27.35
C LEU A 24 -44.85 27.97 -27.67
N PHE A 25 -43.69 28.47 -27.27
CA PHE A 25 -43.31 29.86 -27.46
C PHE A 25 -42.47 30.09 -28.74
N ARG A 26 -42.17 29.03 -29.51
CA ARG A 26 -41.42 29.15 -30.76
C ARG A 26 -42.21 29.89 -31.82
N ARG A 27 -41.76 31.09 -32.20
CA ARG A 27 -42.35 31.85 -33.32
C ARG A 27 -42.09 31.10 -34.63
N GLN A 28 -43.17 30.74 -35.33
CA GLN A 28 -43.07 30.24 -36.70
C GLN A 28 -42.90 31.44 -37.63
N SER A 29 -41.72 31.60 -38.19
CA SER A 29 -41.52 32.51 -39.34
C SER A 29 -41.90 31.77 -40.63
N ARG A 30 -42.84 32.28 -41.35
CA ARG A 30 -43.24 31.76 -42.66
C ARG A 30 -42.43 32.49 -43.71
N ASN A 31 -41.47 31.82 -44.36
CA ASN A 31 -40.74 32.36 -45.46
C ASN A 31 -41.63 32.38 -46.71
N ILE A 32 -42.08 33.54 -47.12
CA ILE A 32 -42.82 33.74 -48.36
C ILE A 32 -41.84 34.26 -49.41
N ARG A 33 -41.62 33.50 -50.47
CA ARG A 33 -40.83 33.93 -51.58
C ARG A 33 -41.62 35.00 -52.38
N VAL A 34 -41.15 36.23 -52.38
CA VAL A 34 -41.69 37.32 -53.12
C VAL A 34 -40.74 37.69 -54.29
N SER A 35 -41.29 37.95 -55.45
CA SER A 35 -40.53 38.20 -56.65
C SER A 35 -39.83 39.58 -56.69
N SER A 36 -40.20 40.52 -55.79
CA SER A 36 -39.56 41.83 -55.64
C SER A 36 -39.78 42.39 -54.24
N LEU A 37 -38.74 42.96 -53.62
CA LEU A 37 -38.78 43.65 -52.35
C LEU A 37 -39.24 45.10 -52.44
N MET A 38 -39.35 45.65 -53.63
CA MET A 38 -39.59 47.06 -53.87
C MET A 38 -40.95 47.57 -53.36
N PHE A 39 -41.95 46.74 -53.33
CA PHE A 39 -43.29 47.07 -52.78
C PHE A 39 -43.44 46.89 -51.26
N TRP A 40 -42.48 46.29 -50.59
CA TRP A 40 -42.53 45.98 -49.15
C TRP A 40 -41.78 47.00 -48.31
N SER A 41 -41.02 47.92 -48.91
CA SER A 41 -40.20 48.89 -48.16
C SER A 41 -41.02 49.95 -47.41
N HIS A 42 -42.30 50.09 -47.72
CA HIS A 42 -43.19 51.12 -47.13
C HIS A 42 -44.31 50.55 -46.27
N VAL A 43 -44.42 49.26 -46.13
CA VAL A 43 -45.46 48.65 -45.31
C VAL A 43 -45.02 48.65 -43.84
N LYS A 44 -45.44 49.62 -43.05
CA LYS A 44 -45.38 49.60 -41.61
C LYS A 44 -46.38 48.52 -41.15
N ILE A 45 -45.90 47.32 -40.82
CA ILE A 45 -46.71 46.27 -40.18
C ILE A 45 -46.97 46.75 -38.74
N PRO A 46 -48.22 47.03 -38.33
CA PRO A 46 -48.49 47.30 -36.92
C PRO A 46 -48.15 46.06 -36.14
N ALA A 47 -47.36 46.22 -35.10
CA ALA A 47 -47.10 45.16 -34.13
C ALA A 47 -48.37 44.90 -33.35
N GLU A 48 -49.32 44.15 -33.90
CA GLU A 48 -50.46 43.62 -33.12
C GLU A 48 -49.90 42.61 -32.12
N GLY A 49 -49.65 43.09 -30.92
CA GLY A 49 -49.34 42.30 -29.75
C GLY A 49 -50.57 41.48 -29.27
N GLY A 50 -51.00 40.56 -30.09
CA GLY A 50 -52.00 39.58 -29.70
C GLY A 50 -51.39 38.18 -29.63
N ARG A 51 -51.25 37.67 -28.44
CA ARG A 51 -50.96 36.24 -28.19
C ARG A 51 -52.15 35.41 -28.68
N LYS A 52 -52.27 35.13 -30.00
CA LYS A 52 -53.20 34.09 -30.46
C LYS A 52 -52.56 32.75 -30.18
N ILE A 53 -53.16 32.01 -29.25
CA ILE A 53 -52.91 30.58 -29.02
C ILE A 53 -53.40 29.87 -30.28
N THR A 54 -52.56 29.72 -31.31
CA THR A 54 -52.81 28.87 -32.46
C THR A 54 -52.79 27.42 -32.04
N ARG A 55 -53.67 26.60 -32.60
CA ARG A 55 -53.75 25.15 -32.30
C ARG A 55 -52.33 24.54 -32.33
N LEU A 56 -51.94 23.90 -31.24
CA LEU A 56 -50.66 23.25 -31.04
C LEU A 56 -50.46 22.17 -32.11
N GLN A 57 -49.69 22.44 -33.13
CA GLN A 57 -49.18 21.39 -34.01
C GLN A 57 -48.01 20.73 -33.30
N ILE A 58 -48.26 19.54 -32.71
CA ILE A 58 -47.25 18.78 -31.99
C ILE A 58 -46.34 18.11 -33.04
N PRO A 59 -45.14 18.61 -33.31
CA PRO A 59 -44.24 17.95 -34.23
C PRO A 59 -43.79 16.62 -33.66
N LEU A 60 -43.70 15.59 -34.49
CA LEU A 60 -43.23 14.25 -34.07
C LEU A 60 -41.87 14.31 -33.33
N VAL A 61 -41.02 15.25 -33.72
CA VAL A 61 -39.73 15.50 -33.08
C VAL A 61 -39.87 15.87 -31.59
N LEU A 62 -40.85 16.75 -31.25
CA LEU A 62 -41.09 17.09 -29.84
C LEU A 62 -41.54 15.89 -29.03
N VAL A 63 -42.39 15.01 -29.59
CA VAL A 63 -42.84 13.80 -28.91
C VAL A 63 -41.68 12.88 -28.61
N VAL A 64 -40.79 12.72 -29.58
CA VAL A 64 -39.57 11.89 -29.41
C VAL A 64 -38.64 12.49 -28.36
N GLU A 65 -38.42 13.83 -28.38
CA GLU A 65 -37.57 14.52 -27.37
C GLU A 65 -38.14 14.35 -25.95
N LEU A 66 -39.45 14.55 -25.78
CA LEU A 66 -40.10 14.37 -24.46
C LEU A 66 -40.04 12.93 -23.99
N LEU A 67 -40.16 11.96 -24.89
CA LEU A 67 -40.05 10.55 -24.56
C LEU A 67 -38.63 10.16 -24.14
N ILE A 68 -37.60 10.65 -24.86
CA ILE A 68 -36.20 10.47 -24.49
C ILE A 68 -35.94 11.02 -23.09
N LEU A 69 -36.39 12.26 -22.84
CA LEU A 69 -36.17 12.93 -21.57
C LEU A 69 -36.90 12.20 -20.42
N ALA A 70 -38.14 11.74 -20.65
CA ALA A 70 -38.89 10.94 -19.67
C ALA A 70 -38.15 9.62 -19.33
N LEU A 71 -37.65 8.92 -20.34
CA LEU A 71 -36.87 7.69 -20.14
C LEU A 71 -35.59 7.94 -19.35
N LEU A 72 -34.88 9.06 -19.64
CA LEU A 72 -33.68 9.45 -18.92
C LEU A 72 -33.97 9.82 -17.45
N VAL A 73 -35.09 10.51 -17.18
CA VAL A 73 -35.52 10.81 -15.80
C VAL A 73 -35.84 9.52 -15.05
N LEU A 74 -36.54 8.57 -15.70
CA LEU A 74 -36.85 7.27 -15.12
C LEU A 74 -35.55 6.46 -14.86
N ALA A 75 -34.59 6.50 -15.77
CA ALA A 75 -33.29 5.86 -15.58
C ALA A 75 -32.49 6.49 -14.41
N ALA A 76 -32.52 7.84 -14.32
CA ALA A 76 -31.85 8.60 -13.24
C ALA A 76 -32.50 8.35 -11.86
N ALA A 77 -33.79 8.02 -11.82
CA ALA A 77 -34.50 7.65 -10.59
C ALA A 77 -34.04 6.28 -10.04
N THR A 78 -33.11 5.61 -10.71
CA THR A 78 -32.57 4.30 -10.32
C THR A 78 -33.66 3.28 -9.98
N PRO A 79 -34.50 2.90 -10.96
CA PRO A 79 -35.56 1.93 -10.74
C PRO A 79 -34.99 0.55 -10.43
N ARG A 80 -35.49 -0.08 -9.39
CA ARG A 80 -35.19 -1.46 -9.03
C ARG A 80 -36.45 -2.29 -9.13
N ALA A 81 -36.40 -3.37 -9.86
CA ALA A 81 -37.52 -4.32 -9.93
C ALA A 81 -37.31 -5.45 -8.93
N VAL A 82 -38.38 -5.89 -8.29
CA VAL A 82 -38.37 -7.13 -7.52
C VAL A 82 -38.16 -8.26 -8.52
N THR A 83 -37.03 -8.88 -8.51
CA THR A 83 -36.80 -10.15 -9.19
C THR A 83 -37.46 -11.23 -8.34
N GLY A 84 -38.26 -12.09 -8.96
CA GLY A 84 -39.13 -13.05 -8.25
C GLY A 84 -38.43 -14.10 -7.38
N ASP A 85 -37.08 -14.14 -7.37
CA ASP A 85 -36.32 -15.02 -6.49
C ASP A 85 -36.15 -14.37 -5.13
N GLN A 86 -36.69 -14.98 -4.12
CA GLN A 86 -36.40 -14.64 -2.72
C GLN A 86 -34.99 -15.08 -2.44
N LEU A 87 -34.04 -14.12 -2.33
CA LEU A 87 -32.63 -14.39 -2.16
C LEU A 87 -32.16 -13.90 -0.79
N VAL A 88 -31.38 -14.74 -0.11
CA VAL A 88 -30.78 -14.41 1.19
C VAL A 88 -29.39 -13.82 0.94
N PRO A 89 -29.15 -12.53 1.25
CA PRO A 89 -27.82 -11.95 1.14
C PRO A 89 -26.93 -12.46 2.30
N VAL A 90 -25.79 -13.05 1.96
CA VAL A 90 -24.83 -13.59 2.93
C VAL A 90 -23.44 -13.02 2.61
N ALA A 91 -22.77 -12.52 3.62
CA ALA A 91 -21.35 -12.15 3.55
C ALA A 91 -20.52 -13.23 4.24
N LEU A 92 -19.53 -13.75 3.53
CA LEU A 92 -18.55 -14.71 4.07
C LEU A 92 -17.24 -13.97 4.35
N ILE A 93 -16.82 -13.95 5.60
CA ILE A 93 -15.48 -13.50 5.98
C ILE A 93 -14.62 -14.74 6.16
N LEU A 94 -13.61 -14.89 5.30
CA LEU A 94 -12.72 -16.03 5.26
C LEU A 94 -11.38 -15.63 5.90
N ASP A 95 -11.04 -16.21 7.01
CA ASP A 95 -9.75 -16.01 7.68
C ASP A 95 -8.62 -16.56 6.80
N ASP A 96 -7.70 -15.69 6.39
CA ASP A 96 -6.57 -16.06 5.52
C ASP A 96 -5.27 -16.31 6.31
N SER A 97 -5.35 -16.41 7.66
CA SER A 97 -4.19 -16.64 8.52
C SER A 97 -3.55 -18.01 8.30
N PHE A 98 -2.24 -18.11 8.59
CA PHE A 98 -1.51 -19.36 8.47
C PHE A 98 -2.07 -20.45 9.38
N SER A 99 -2.55 -20.10 10.57
CA SER A 99 -3.12 -21.04 11.53
C SER A 99 -4.30 -21.85 10.97
N MET A 100 -5.03 -21.30 9.98
CA MET A 100 -6.05 -22.04 9.22
C MET A 100 -5.49 -23.25 8.45
N THR A 101 -4.19 -23.29 8.17
CA THR A 101 -3.52 -24.42 7.50
C THR A 101 -3.01 -25.48 8.48
N ALA A 102 -3.16 -25.26 9.80
CA ALA A 102 -2.74 -26.21 10.81
C ALA A 102 -3.67 -27.43 10.86
N GLY A 103 -3.07 -28.60 11.05
CA GLY A 103 -3.78 -29.86 11.21
C GLY A 103 -2.98 -31.04 10.65
N THR A 104 -3.12 -32.22 11.27
CA THR A 104 -2.38 -33.42 10.86
C THR A 104 -3.04 -34.20 9.74
N ALA A 105 -4.36 -34.40 9.79
CA ALA A 105 -5.12 -35.15 8.77
C ALA A 105 -5.97 -34.23 7.89
N GLN A 106 -6.60 -33.23 8.50
CA GLN A 106 -7.38 -32.19 7.86
C GLN A 106 -7.08 -30.86 8.52
N THR A 107 -6.83 -29.84 7.72
CA THR A 107 -6.60 -28.49 8.22
C THR A 107 -7.91 -27.83 8.67
N ALA A 108 -7.84 -26.75 9.46
CA ALA A 108 -9.02 -25.96 9.79
C ALA A 108 -9.71 -25.46 8.52
N ARG A 109 -8.93 -25.03 7.51
CA ARG A 109 -9.41 -24.64 6.20
C ARG A 109 -10.19 -25.75 5.47
N ASP A 110 -9.68 -27.00 5.48
CA ASP A 110 -10.34 -28.11 4.79
C ASP A 110 -11.70 -28.44 5.43
N ARG A 111 -11.77 -28.39 6.76
CA ARG A 111 -13.04 -28.55 7.51
C ARG A 111 -14.01 -27.42 7.19
N ALA A 112 -13.51 -26.18 7.13
CA ALA A 112 -14.30 -25.01 6.77
C ALA A 112 -14.86 -25.10 5.35
N LEU A 113 -14.04 -25.54 4.38
CA LEU A 113 -14.48 -25.74 3.00
C LEU A 113 -15.57 -26.78 2.88
N ALA A 114 -15.42 -27.94 3.52
CA ALA A 114 -16.43 -28.98 3.52
C ALA A 114 -17.76 -28.51 4.14
N TRP A 115 -17.68 -27.72 5.21
CA TRP A 115 -18.85 -27.15 5.85
C TRP A 115 -19.54 -26.08 4.97
N LEU A 116 -18.76 -25.19 4.34
CA LEU A 116 -19.27 -24.17 3.43
C LEU A 116 -20.00 -24.79 2.24
N GLU A 117 -19.42 -25.83 1.63
CA GLU A 117 -20.02 -26.54 0.52
C GLU A 117 -21.35 -27.16 0.89
N LYS A 118 -21.43 -27.83 2.04
CA LYS A 118 -22.65 -28.47 2.54
C LYS A 118 -23.74 -27.45 2.93
N ASN A 119 -23.37 -26.36 3.62
CA ASN A 119 -24.35 -25.50 4.30
C ASN A 119 -24.69 -24.23 3.52
N ILE A 120 -23.82 -23.74 2.64
CA ILE A 120 -23.95 -22.44 2.00
C ILE A 120 -23.94 -22.54 0.47
N LEU A 121 -22.86 -23.11 -0.10
CA LEU A 121 -22.60 -23.05 -1.54
C LEU A 121 -23.57 -23.89 -2.36
N SER A 122 -24.11 -24.96 -1.79
CA SER A 122 -25.12 -25.82 -2.43
C SER A 122 -26.52 -25.18 -2.50
N ARG A 123 -26.74 -24.08 -1.79
CA ARG A 123 -28.07 -23.46 -1.70
C ARG A 123 -28.28 -22.44 -2.82
N GLY A 124 -29.23 -22.71 -3.71
CA GLY A 124 -29.51 -21.86 -4.89
C GLY A 124 -30.09 -20.48 -4.57
N PHE A 125 -30.73 -20.32 -3.40
CA PHE A 125 -31.36 -19.07 -2.96
C PHE A 125 -30.43 -18.12 -2.20
N VAL A 126 -29.14 -18.42 -2.09
CA VAL A 126 -28.15 -17.56 -1.40
C VAL A 126 -27.40 -16.70 -2.40
N ARG A 127 -27.15 -15.44 -2.02
CA ARG A 127 -26.24 -14.53 -2.72
C ARG A 127 -25.09 -14.17 -1.81
N LEU A 128 -23.88 -14.35 -2.33
CA LEU A 128 -22.66 -14.32 -1.55
C LEU A 128 -21.80 -13.12 -1.88
N THR A 129 -21.36 -12.43 -0.85
CA THR A 129 -20.25 -11.48 -0.89
C THR A 129 -19.11 -12.09 -0.07
N MET A 130 -17.97 -12.33 -0.68
CA MET A 130 -16.82 -12.96 0.01
C MET A 130 -15.74 -11.94 0.28
N VAL A 131 -15.27 -11.90 1.52
CA VAL A 131 -14.17 -11.05 1.96
C VAL A 131 -13.10 -11.93 2.62
N ARG A 132 -11.89 -11.84 2.12
CA ARG A 132 -10.72 -12.49 2.69
C ARG A 132 -10.15 -11.59 3.80
N ALA A 133 -10.07 -12.10 5.02
CA ALA A 133 -9.49 -11.42 6.16
C ALA A 133 -8.00 -11.77 6.26
N GLY A 134 -7.16 -11.02 5.57
CA GLY A 134 -5.71 -11.03 5.70
C GLY A 134 -5.22 -9.82 6.48
N VAL A 135 -3.97 -9.40 6.27
CA VAL A 135 -3.40 -8.15 6.80
C VAL A 135 -4.26 -6.96 6.36
N GLU A 136 -4.68 -6.95 5.11
CA GLU A 136 -5.68 -6.04 4.56
C GLU A 136 -6.86 -6.85 4.04
N PRO A 137 -8.11 -6.48 4.37
CA PRO A 137 -9.29 -7.19 3.86
C PRO A 137 -9.45 -6.99 2.36
N GLU A 138 -9.73 -8.08 1.65
CA GLU A 138 -9.91 -8.08 0.20
C GLU A 138 -11.24 -8.74 -0.18
N VAL A 139 -12.01 -8.09 -1.05
CA VAL A 139 -13.23 -8.67 -1.63
C VAL A 139 -12.85 -9.67 -2.71
N ILE A 140 -13.28 -10.93 -2.56
CA ILE A 140 -13.03 -11.99 -3.53
C ILE A 140 -14.10 -11.97 -4.61
N GLY A 141 -13.73 -11.61 -5.83
CA GLY A 141 -14.65 -11.52 -6.95
C GLY A 141 -15.55 -10.29 -6.90
N ARG A 142 -16.82 -10.45 -7.25
CA ARG A 142 -17.82 -9.39 -7.19
C ARG A 142 -18.77 -9.60 -6.00
N THR A 143 -19.53 -8.61 -5.65
CA THR A 143 -20.68 -8.77 -4.75
C THR A 143 -21.81 -9.55 -5.42
N ASP A 144 -22.67 -10.20 -4.63
CA ASP A 144 -23.86 -10.94 -5.11
C ASP A 144 -23.55 -12.18 -5.99
N LEU A 145 -22.54 -12.96 -5.63
CA LEU A 145 -22.18 -14.20 -6.31
C LEU A 145 -23.25 -15.30 -6.07
N LYS A 146 -23.47 -16.13 -7.08
CA LYS A 146 -24.22 -17.39 -6.89
C LYS A 146 -23.32 -18.43 -6.22
N GLY A 147 -23.91 -19.40 -5.52
CA GLY A 147 -23.16 -20.46 -4.85
C GLY A 147 -22.17 -21.18 -5.76
N SER A 148 -22.55 -21.47 -7.01
CA SER A 148 -21.67 -22.10 -7.99
C SER A 148 -20.47 -21.23 -8.41
N GLU A 149 -20.66 -19.91 -8.54
CA GLU A 149 -19.58 -18.95 -8.83
C GLU A 149 -18.64 -18.82 -7.63
N ALA A 150 -19.23 -18.77 -6.43
CA ALA A 150 -18.48 -18.71 -5.17
C ALA A 150 -17.64 -19.97 -4.93
N SER A 151 -18.15 -21.17 -5.23
CA SER A 151 -17.40 -22.43 -5.15
C SER A 151 -16.11 -22.39 -5.98
N HIS A 152 -16.18 -21.79 -7.17
CA HIS A 152 -14.99 -21.67 -8.02
C HIS A 152 -13.95 -20.73 -7.45
N LEU A 153 -14.38 -19.60 -6.87
CA LEU A 153 -13.51 -18.58 -6.30
C LEU A 153 -12.93 -19.01 -4.95
N ILE A 154 -13.70 -19.73 -4.13
CA ILE A 154 -13.26 -20.17 -2.80
C ILE A 154 -12.08 -21.15 -2.88
N GLY A 155 -11.92 -21.86 -4.01
CA GLY A 155 -10.75 -22.67 -4.31
C GLY A 155 -9.43 -21.90 -4.34
N SER A 156 -9.49 -20.57 -4.53
CA SER A 156 -8.31 -19.69 -4.48
C SER A 156 -7.90 -19.27 -3.07
N TRP A 157 -8.76 -19.48 -2.08
CA TRP A 157 -8.45 -19.21 -0.67
C TRP A 157 -7.37 -20.16 -0.18
N ARG A 158 -6.18 -19.64 0.13
CA ARG A 158 -4.97 -20.43 0.41
C ARG A 158 -4.41 -20.24 1.81
N CYS A 159 -4.97 -19.32 2.61
CA CYS A 159 -4.50 -18.99 3.97
C CYS A 159 -3.00 -18.64 3.96
N ARG A 160 -2.65 -17.53 3.34
CA ARG A 160 -1.26 -17.09 3.14
C ARG A 160 -0.91 -15.81 3.88
N SER A 161 -1.79 -15.35 4.74
CA SER A 161 -1.57 -14.16 5.53
C SER A 161 -0.91 -14.51 6.86
N PRO A 162 0.04 -13.71 7.35
CA PRO A 162 0.66 -13.93 8.65
C PRO A 162 -0.28 -13.70 9.83
N PHE A 163 -1.46 -13.12 9.60
CA PHE A 163 -2.60 -13.02 10.54
C PHE A 163 -3.85 -12.61 9.77
N GLY A 164 -5.03 -12.88 10.36
CA GLY A 164 -6.32 -12.47 9.84
C GLY A 164 -6.91 -11.29 10.63
N ASP A 165 -7.00 -10.08 10.02
CA ASP A 165 -7.72 -8.97 10.65
C ASP A 165 -9.24 -9.09 10.36
N ILE A 166 -9.89 -9.97 11.14
CA ILE A 166 -11.33 -10.21 11.04
C ILE A 166 -12.12 -8.92 11.38
N ASN A 167 -11.63 -8.10 12.31
CA ASN A 167 -12.31 -6.86 12.66
C ASN A 167 -12.30 -5.84 11.52
N ALA A 168 -11.19 -5.73 10.79
CA ALA A 168 -11.14 -4.91 9.58
C ALA A 168 -12.05 -5.47 8.48
N ALA A 169 -12.11 -6.79 8.31
CA ALA A 169 -13.03 -7.44 7.36
C ALA A 169 -14.50 -7.21 7.72
N LEU A 170 -14.87 -7.25 8.99
CA LEU A 170 -16.21 -6.91 9.46
C LEU A 170 -16.59 -5.46 9.15
N ARG A 171 -15.66 -4.51 9.35
CA ARG A 171 -15.89 -3.10 8.95
C ARG A 171 -16.09 -2.98 7.44
N ASN A 172 -15.26 -3.63 6.65
CA ASN A 172 -15.38 -3.64 5.19
C ASN A 172 -16.73 -4.19 4.74
N VAL A 173 -17.19 -5.32 5.30
CA VAL A 173 -18.51 -5.89 5.03
C VAL A 173 -19.63 -4.92 5.40
N SER A 174 -19.53 -4.21 6.53
CA SER A 174 -20.56 -3.24 6.95
C SER A 174 -20.68 -2.03 6.02
N GLU A 175 -19.61 -1.68 5.29
CA GLU A 175 -19.59 -0.59 4.32
C GLU A 175 -20.19 -1.01 2.96
N ILE A 176 -19.96 -2.26 2.54
CA ILE A 176 -20.35 -2.74 1.20
C ILE A 176 -21.67 -3.50 1.17
N CYS A 177 -22.11 -4.06 2.29
CA CYS A 177 -23.33 -4.86 2.39
C CYS A 177 -24.46 -4.10 3.07
N SER A 178 -25.70 -4.54 2.83
CA SER A 178 -26.89 -4.00 3.53
C SER A 178 -26.95 -4.48 4.97
N ALA A 179 -27.66 -3.74 5.83
CA ALA A 179 -27.85 -4.09 7.24
C ALA A 179 -28.55 -5.46 7.45
N ASP A 180 -29.35 -5.91 6.48
CA ASP A 180 -30.07 -7.20 6.50
C ASP A 180 -29.17 -8.37 6.07
N THR A 181 -27.92 -8.12 5.67
CA THR A 181 -26.99 -9.17 5.27
C THR A 181 -26.57 -10.01 6.47
N ARG A 182 -26.70 -11.32 6.36
CA ARG A 182 -26.13 -12.25 7.35
C ARG A 182 -24.63 -12.37 7.13
N VAL A 183 -23.86 -12.21 8.18
CA VAL A 183 -22.39 -12.25 8.12
C VAL A 183 -21.90 -13.54 8.79
N PHE A 184 -21.17 -14.34 8.04
CA PHE A 184 -20.55 -15.57 8.54
C PHE A 184 -19.03 -15.42 8.58
N VAL A 185 -18.47 -15.47 9.78
CA VAL A 185 -17.04 -15.46 10.01
C VAL A 185 -16.55 -16.90 10.08
N ILE A 186 -15.60 -17.23 9.21
CA ILE A 186 -15.01 -18.56 9.04
C ILE A 186 -13.54 -18.46 9.46
N THR A 187 -13.19 -19.03 10.61
CA THR A 187 -11.84 -18.93 11.21
C THR A 187 -11.50 -20.23 11.97
N ASP A 188 -10.28 -20.34 12.49
CA ASP A 188 -9.87 -21.40 13.40
C ASP A 188 -10.07 -21.05 14.88
N LYS A 189 -10.28 -19.75 15.22
CA LYS A 189 -10.32 -19.23 16.59
C LYS A 189 -11.75 -18.89 17.02
N THR A 190 -12.11 -19.23 18.24
CA THR A 190 -13.37 -18.78 18.86
C THR A 190 -13.28 -17.31 19.29
N THR A 191 -14.42 -16.66 19.42
CA THR A 191 -14.48 -15.29 19.94
C THR A 191 -15.21 -15.23 21.27
N GLN A 192 -14.76 -14.33 22.13
CA GLN A 192 -15.46 -13.97 23.37
C GLN A 192 -16.21 -12.64 23.23
N GLN A 193 -16.18 -12.01 22.06
CA GLN A 193 -16.84 -10.74 21.83
C GLN A 193 -18.35 -10.97 21.70
N VAL A 194 -19.14 -10.00 22.17
CA VAL A 194 -20.58 -9.97 21.92
C VAL A 194 -20.80 -9.58 20.46
N LEU A 195 -21.36 -10.49 19.68
CA LEU A 195 -21.60 -10.29 18.26
C LEU A 195 -22.97 -9.62 18.02
N ALA A 196 -23.06 -8.84 16.96
CA ALA A 196 -24.35 -8.34 16.48
C ALA A 196 -25.23 -9.52 16.01
N GLY A 197 -26.54 -9.40 16.11
CA GLY A 197 -27.47 -10.51 15.87
C GLY A 197 -27.46 -11.09 14.44
N ASN A 198 -26.89 -10.35 13.47
CA ASN A 198 -26.73 -10.81 12.09
C ASN A 198 -25.35 -11.46 11.82
N ILE A 199 -24.44 -11.52 12.83
CA ILE A 199 -23.11 -12.11 12.70
C ILE A 199 -23.09 -13.48 13.38
N SER A 200 -22.69 -14.50 12.64
CA SER A 200 -22.45 -15.85 13.14
C SER A 200 -20.95 -16.18 12.98
N TRP A 201 -20.38 -16.74 14.05
CA TRP A 201 -18.95 -17.04 14.13
C TRP A 201 -18.73 -18.55 14.16
N PHE A 202 -18.00 -19.06 13.17
CA PHE A 202 -17.71 -20.48 13.01
C PHE A 202 -16.19 -20.72 13.15
N ALA A 203 -15.83 -21.42 14.21
CA ALA A 203 -14.45 -21.79 14.47
C ALA A 203 -14.23 -23.26 14.10
N PHE A 204 -13.22 -23.50 13.24
CA PHE A 204 -12.85 -24.83 12.73
C PHE A 204 -11.53 -25.34 13.30
N GLY A 205 -10.93 -24.61 14.24
CA GLY A 205 -9.70 -24.99 14.90
C GLY A 205 -9.85 -26.25 15.75
N GLN A 206 -8.73 -26.93 15.95
CA GLN A 206 -8.60 -28.05 16.88
C GLN A 206 -7.30 -27.85 17.66
N PRO A 207 -7.27 -28.19 18.96
CA PRO A 207 -6.06 -28.11 19.76
C PRO A 207 -4.94 -28.93 19.10
N LEU A 208 -3.78 -28.31 18.93
CA LEU A 208 -2.61 -28.96 18.36
C LEU A 208 -1.37 -28.59 19.19
N ALA A 209 -0.58 -29.61 19.53
CA ALA A 209 0.73 -29.38 20.11
C ALA A 209 1.66 -28.82 19.04
N ASN A 210 2.35 -27.74 19.36
CA ASN A 210 3.24 -27.07 18.44
C ASN A 210 4.52 -26.58 19.13
N VAL A 211 5.65 -26.67 18.43
CA VAL A 211 6.91 -26.05 18.80
C VAL A 211 7.36 -25.15 17.67
N ALA A 212 7.49 -23.87 17.92
CA ALA A 212 7.77 -22.88 16.89
C ALA A 212 9.06 -22.10 17.11
N VAL A 213 9.62 -21.53 16.03
CA VAL A 213 10.61 -20.46 16.09
C VAL A 213 9.89 -19.13 16.17
N THR A 214 9.74 -18.58 17.39
CA THR A 214 9.00 -17.33 17.62
C THR A 214 9.83 -16.08 17.44
N THR A 215 11.16 -16.21 17.52
CA THR A 215 12.09 -15.08 17.38
C THR A 215 13.34 -15.52 16.65
N ALA A 216 13.73 -14.77 15.64
CA ALA A 216 15.00 -14.91 14.96
C ALA A 216 15.58 -13.52 14.67
N ASN A 217 16.73 -13.21 15.26
CA ASN A 217 17.40 -11.92 15.11
C ASN A 217 18.89 -12.10 14.87
N ARG A 218 19.48 -11.22 14.04
CA ARG A 218 20.91 -11.14 13.80
C ARG A 218 21.36 -9.70 13.92
N TYR A 219 22.49 -9.48 14.57
CA TYR A 219 23.11 -8.16 14.68
C TYR A 219 24.63 -8.26 14.65
N ALA A 220 25.27 -7.28 14.06
CA ALA A 220 26.71 -7.20 13.95
C ALA A 220 27.32 -6.75 15.29
N LEU A 221 28.42 -7.41 15.71
CA LEU A 221 29.17 -7.03 16.89
C LEU A 221 30.69 -7.16 16.60
N GLY A 222 31.33 -6.07 16.23
CA GLY A 222 32.73 -6.09 15.78
C GLY A 222 32.92 -7.01 14.57
N ASP A 223 33.83 -7.98 14.66
CA ASP A 223 34.17 -8.90 13.58
C ASP A 223 33.31 -10.18 13.56
N VAL A 224 32.33 -10.27 14.43
CA VAL A 224 31.43 -11.41 14.51
C VAL A 224 29.98 -10.94 14.49
N ASP A 225 29.08 -11.74 13.94
CA ASP A 225 27.66 -11.52 14.06
C ASP A 225 27.09 -12.41 15.17
N ARG A 226 26.14 -11.87 15.91
CA ARG A 226 25.38 -12.62 16.90
C ARG A 226 23.98 -12.92 16.37
N CYS A 227 23.65 -14.20 16.33
CA CYS A 227 22.33 -14.70 16.01
C CYS A 227 21.62 -15.13 17.30
N PHE A 228 20.36 -14.85 17.38
CA PHE A 228 19.50 -15.19 18.48
C PHE A 228 18.25 -15.89 17.92
N PHE A 229 17.95 -17.07 18.47
CA PHE A 229 16.74 -17.82 18.16
C PHE A 229 16.01 -18.16 19.46
N GLU A 230 14.68 -18.11 19.43
CA GLU A 230 13.82 -18.56 20.51
C GLU A 230 12.87 -19.63 19.99
N PHE A 231 12.97 -20.80 20.57
CA PHE A 231 12.09 -21.95 20.34
C PHE A 231 11.10 -22.04 21.48
N VAL A 232 9.81 -22.13 21.18
CA VAL A 232 8.75 -22.14 22.19
C VAL A 232 7.91 -23.40 22.02
N ASN A 233 7.75 -24.16 23.10
CA ASN A 233 6.77 -25.22 23.21
C ASN A 233 5.45 -24.65 23.72
N PHE A 234 4.45 -24.60 22.88
CA PHE A 234 3.11 -24.14 23.21
C PHE A 234 2.25 -25.25 23.86
N ALA A 235 2.63 -26.52 23.71
CA ALA A 235 1.86 -27.63 24.25
C ALA A 235 1.77 -27.58 25.78
N THR A 236 0.71 -28.16 26.33
CA THR A 236 0.47 -28.35 27.77
C THR A 236 1.25 -29.53 28.37
N SER A 237 2.02 -30.25 27.55
CA SER A 237 2.91 -31.33 27.90
C SER A 237 4.34 -31.07 27.47
N ALA A 238 5.29 -31.79 28.03
CA ALA A 238 6.67 -31.76 27.55
C ALA A 238 6.78 -32.32 26.13
N VAL A 239 7.58 -31.67 25.30
CA VAL A 239 7.85 -32.07 23.90
C VAL A 239 9.35 -32.10 23.68
N ARG A 240 9.83 -33.11 22.94
CA ARG A 240 11.23 -33.15 22.52
C ARG A 240 11.44 -32.20 21.32
N LEU A 241 12.29 -31.19 21.53
CA LEU A 241 12.76 -30.31 20.48
C LEU A 241 13.96 -30.95 19.77
N ASP A 242 13.82 -31.31 18.52
CA ASP A 242 14.92 -31.64 17.60
C ASP A 242 15.03 -30.55 16.53
N ALA A 243 16.01 -29.66 16.70
CA ALA A 243 16.22 -28.56 15.80
C ALA A 243 17.69 -28.43 15.39
N GLU A 244 17.93 -27.93 14.21
CA GLU A 244 19.25 -27.67 13.65
C GLU A 244 19.40 -26.22 13.23
N ILE A 245 20.54 -25.62 13.53
CA ILE A 245 20.94 -24.33 12.98
C ILE A 245 22.08 -24.62 12.00
N VAL A 246 21.85 -24.27 10.73
CA VAL A 246 22.77 -24.56 9.63
C VAL A 246 23.18 -23.29 8.92
N ASN A 247 24.34 -23.32 8.30
CA ASN A 247 24.69 -22.36 7.25
C ASN A 247 23.87 -22.70 6.01
N ALA A 248 22.97 -21.81 5.59
CA ALA A 248 22.00 -22.09 4.54
C ALA A 248 22.65 -22.27 3.14
N SER A 249 23.82 -21.66 2.92
CA SER A 249 24.54 -21.74 1.65
C SER A 249 25.37 -23.03 1.51
N SER A 250 26.03 -23.46 2.60
CA SER A 250 26.90 -24.66 2.59
C SER A 250 26.24 -25.93 3.12
N GLY A 251 25.11 -25.80 3.82
CA GLY A 251 24.48 -26.90 4.55
C GLY A 251 25.25 -27.32 5.83
N ALA A 252 26.33 -26.65 6.19
CA ALA A 252 27.13 -26.99 7.36
C ALA A 252 26.34 -26.80 8.65
N LEU A 253 26.33 -27.82 9.50
CA LEU A 253 25.71 -27.76 10.82
C LEU A 253 26.51 -26.83 11.74
N LEU A 254 25.86 -25.81 12.27
CA LEU A 254 26.44 -24.87 13.23
C LEU A 254 26.10 -25.24 14.66
N GLU A 255 24.86 -25.64 14.91
CA GLU A 255 24.40 -26.08 16.22
C GLU A 255 23.25 -27.09 16.07
N ARG A 256 23.24 -28.11 16.90
CA ARG A 256 22.15 -29.06 17.06
C ARG A 256 21.52 -28.93 18.44
N ILE A 257 20.21 -28.86 18.46
CA ILE A 257 19.42 -28.73 19.68
C ILE A 257 18.55 -29.99 19.77
N ASP A 258 18.84 -30.84 20.76
CA ASP A 258 18.05 -32.02 21.06
C ASP A 258 17.80 -32.01 22.57
N VAL A 259 16.65 -31.49 22.95
CA VAL A 259 16.31 -31.24 24.35
C VAL A 259 14.82 -31.44 24.62
N GLU A 260 14.45 -31.94 25.76
CA GLU A 260 13.07 -31.95 26.22
C GLU A 260 12.68 -30.56 26.74
N LEU A 261 11.68 -29.96 26.11
CA LEU A 261 11.07 -28.71 26.54
C LEU A 261 9.86 -29.03 27.42
N GLY A 262 9.83 -28.51 28.64
CA GLY A 262 8.66 -28.60 29.49
C GLY A 262 7.41 -27.94 28.86
N ALA A 263 6.25 -28.19 29.45
CA ALA A 263 5.00 -27.57 29.06
C ALA A 263 5.12 -26.04 29.06
N ARG A 264 4.63 -25.37 28.00
CA ARG A 264 4.63 -23.89 27.83
C ARG A 264 5.97 -23.24 28.16
N SER A 265 7.08 -23.91 27.81
CA SER A 265 8.43 -23.42 28.04
C SER A 265 9.14 -23.04 26.76
N HIS A 266 10.29 -22.36 26.91
CA HIS A 266 11.06 -21.92 25.78
C HIS A 266 12.55 -22.24 25.90
N ARG A 267 13.24 -22.34 24.78
CA ARG A 267 14.69 -22.45 24.68
C ARG A 267 15.24 -21.30 23.88
N ARG A 268 16.16 -20.55 24.47
CA ARG A 268 16.89 -19.48 23.82
C ARG A 268 18.28 -19.94 23.40
N VAL A 269 18.63 -19.76 22.16
CA VAL A 269 19.91 -20.11 21.59
C VAL A 269 20.60 -18.84 21.12
N ARG A 270 21.87 -18.70 21.48
CA ARG A 270 22.72 -17.58 21.05
C ARG A 270 23.94 -18.15 20.33
N LEU A 271 24.09 -17.79 19.08
CA LEU A 271 25.17 -18.24 18.23
C LEU A 271 26.07 -17.06 17.85
N SER A 272 27.38 -17.24 17.90
CA SER A 272 28.34 -16.28 17.39
C SER A 272 28.88 -16.77 16.05
N VAL A 273 28.63 -16.03 14.99
CA VAL A 273 28.96 -16.40 13.62
C VAL A 273 30.18 -15.58 13.17
N LYS A 274 31.31 -16.25 12.92
CA LYS A 274 32.55 -15.61 12.46
C LYS A 274 32.50 -15.27 10.98
N ASP A 275 31.86 -16.12 10.18
CA ASP A 275 31.60 -15.81 8.77
C ASP A 275 30.41 -14.87 8.67
N ILE A 276 30.72 -13.59 8.67
CA ILE A 276 29.73 -12.50 8.64
C ILE A 276 28.86 -12.48 7.39
N ASN A 277 29.30 -13.13 6.29
CA ASN A 277 28.58 -13.20 5.02
C ASN A 277 27.69 -14.44 4.91
N SER A 278 27.79 -15.37 5.87
CA SER A 278 27.00 -16.60 5.84
C SER A 278 25.51 -16.35 6.09
N GLU A 279 24.67 -17.07 5.39
CA GLU A 279 23.23 -17.14 5.62
C GLU A 279 22.94 -18.24 6.65
N ILE A 280 22.14 -17.94 7.64
CA ILE A 280 21.82 -18.87 8.72
C ILE A 280 20.37 -19.28 8.61
N ARG A 281 20.09 -20.59 8.80
CA ARG A 281 18.75 -21.14 8.85
C ARG A 281 18.59 -22.00 10.09
N ALA A 282 17.55 -21.75 10.87
CA ALA A 282 17.08 -22.65 11.92
C ALA A 282 15.94 -23.51 11.36
N ILE A 283 15.93 -24.80 11.72
CA ILE A 283 14.95 -25.78 11.25
C ILE A 283 14.55 -26.65 12.44
N ILE A 284 13.24 -26.69 12.75
CA ILE A 284 12.65 -27.67 13.65
C ILE A 284 12.30 -28.92 12.82
N LYS A 285 12.62 -30.09 13.37
CA LYS A 285 12.31 -31.38 12.76
C LYS A 285 11.13 -32.03 13.47
N ASN A 286 10.37 -32.80 12.72
CA ASN A 286 9.31 -33.66 13.25
C ASN A 286 8.17 -32.93 13.98
N ASP A 287 7.86 -31.71 13.56
CA ASP A 287 6.68 -30.99 14.03
C ASP A 287 5.59 -30.94 12.95
N ALA A 288 4.32 -30.92 13.39
CA ALA A 288 3.16 -31.03 12.49
C ALA A 288 2.82 -29.69 11.79
N VAL A 289 3.32 -28.58 12.31
CA VAL A 289 3.05 -27.22 11.80
C VAL A 289 4.27 -26.74 11.02
N GLU A 290 4.16 -26.65 9.69
CA GLU A 290 5.32 -26.41 8.83
C GLU A 290 5.71 -24.94 8.70
N TYR A 291 4.75 -24.01 8.80
CA TYR A 291 4.96 -22.60 8.46
C TYR A 291 5.80 -21.82 9.50
N ASP A 292 5.98 -22.33 10.71
CA ASP A 292 6.75 -21.72 11.81
C ASP A 292 7.97 -22.53 12.23
N ASN A 293 8.24 -23.66 11.55
CA ASN A 293 9.35 -24.56 11.80
C ASN A 293 10.69 -24.05 11.27
N GLN A 294 10.71 -22.92 10.57
CA GLN A 294 11.92 -22.43 9.93
C GLN A 294 12.08 -20.93 10.13
N ALA A 295 13.32 -20.52 10.34
CA ALA A 295 13.69 -19.10 10.35
C ALA A 295 15.02 -18.87 9.62
N TRP A 296 15.09 -17.78 8.88
CA TRP A 296 16.23 -17.39 8.06
C TRP A 296 16.83 -16.09 8.56
N LEU A 297 18.16 -16.03 8.63
CA LEU A 297 18.89 -14.82 8.97
C LEU A 297 19.96 -14.52 7.92
N LEU A 298 19.74 -13.48 7.17
CA LEU A 298 20.72 -12.94 6.22
C LEU A 298 21.74 -12.04 6.93
N PRO A 299 22.94 -11.82 6.31
CA PRO A 299 23.90 -10.84 6.80
C PRO A 299 23.25 -9.47 7.01
N VAL A 300 23.61 -8.78 8.11
CA VAL A 300 23.00 -7.49 8.50
C VAL A 300 23.90 -6.29 8.23
N ARG A 301 25.08 -6.50 7.62
CA ARG A 301 26.02 -5.41 7.39
C ARG A 301 25.65 -4.66 6.12
N PRO A 302 25.19 -3.42 6.23
CA PRO A 302 25.01 -2.57 5.06
C PRO A 302 26.37 -2.27 4.43
N GLU A 303 26.36 -2.05 3.12
CA GLU A 303 27.58 -1.63 2.39
C GLU A 303 28.13 -0.32 2.98
N LEU A 304 29.45 -0.27 3.21
CA LEU A 304 30.09 0.94 3.70
C LEU A 304 30.02 2.05 2.66
N VAL A 305 29.75 3.27 3.11
CA VAL A 305 29.77 4.45 2.24
C VAL A 305 31.20 4.72 1.79
N LYS A 306 31.44 4.72 0.49
CA LYS A 306 32.76 5.10 -0.09
C LYS A 306 32.91 6.61 -0.08
N VAL A 307 33.92 7.11 0.62
CA VAL A 307 34.13 8.54 0.88
C VAL A 307 35.41 8.99 0.24
N GLU A 308 35.37 10.06 -0.54
CA GLU A 308 36.53 10.74 -1.08
C GLU A 308 36.91 11.98 -0.26
N THR A 309 38.20 12.12 0.03
CA THR A 309 38.75 13.23 0.83
C THR A 309 39.89 13.96 0.10
N GLY A 310 40.19 13.58 -1.16
CA GLY A 310 41.33 14.07 -1.92
C GLY A 310 41.39 15.60 -2.11
N SER A 311 40.22 16.28 -2.14
CA SER A 311 40.13 17.73 -2.34
C SER A 311 40.19 18.56 -1.05
N LEU A 312 40.48 17.94 0.08
CA LEU A 312 40.64 18.63 1.36
C LEU A 312 42.10 19.07 1.59
N SER A 313 42.29 20.21 2.27
CA SER A 313 43.59 20.66 2.73
C SER A 313 44.23 19.66 3.70
N ALA A 314 45.57 19.76 3.83
CA ALA A 314 46.35 18.93 4.75
C ALA A 314 45.87 19.05 6.22
N GLN A 315 45.17 20.12 6.56
CA GLN A 315 44.66 20.35 7.89
C GLN A 315 43.28 19.68 8.12
N LEU A 316 42.35 19.78 7.16
CA LEU A 316 41.01 19.21 7.25
C LEU A 316 40.96 17.71 7.02
N ARG A 317 41.78 17.21 6.09
CA ARG A 317 41.80 15.81 5.71
C ARG A 317 41.93 14.85 6.90
N PRO A 318 42.93 14.98 7.80
CA PRO A 318 43.05 14.04 8.92
C PRO A 318 41.91 14.11 9.92
N LEU A 319 41.24 15.28 10.07
CA LEU A 319 40.08 15.42 10.94
C LEU A 319 38.85 14.65 10.38
N ILE A 320 38.62 14.82 9.09
CA ILE A 320 37.50 14.14 8.41
C ILE A 320 37.74 12.62 8.36
N GLU A 321 38.94 12.19 7.92
CA GLU A 321 39.28 10.77 7.81
C GLU A 321 39.20 10.04 9.16
N ARG A 322 39.69 10.67 10.23
CA ARG A 322 39.53 10.13 11.59
C ARG A 322 38.05 9.95 11.96
N THR A 323 37.23 10.94 11.65
CA THR A 323 35.79 10.90 11.97
C THR A 323 35.08 9.84 11.12
N VAL A 324 35.40 9.75 9.83
CA VAL A 324 34.85 8.74 8.91
C VAL A 324 35.23 7.33 9.37
N ASN A 325 36.54 7.08 9.62
CA ASN A 325 37.02 5.76 10.02
C ASN A 325 36.49 5.32 11.39
N SER A 326 36.31 6.25 12.34
CA SER A 326 35.77 5.92 13.66
C SER A 326 34.27 5.66 13.64
N SER A 327 33.55 6.02 12.58
CA SER A 327 32.11 5.82 12.48
C SER A 327 31.72 4.35 12.27
N GLY A 328 32.57 3.55 11.62
CA GLY A 328 32.24 2.20 11.18
C GLY A 328 31.20 2.13 10.05
N LEU A 329 30.74 3.28 9.51
CA LEU A 329 29.74 3.38 8.45
C LEU A 329 30.33 3.62 7.06
N ALA A 330 31.59 4.00 6.99
CA ALA A 330 32.22 4.42 5.74
C ALA A 330 33.66 3.97 5.64
N SER A 331 34.17 3.96 4.41
CA SER A 331 35.59 3.74 4.09
C SER A 331 36.09 4.85 3.17
N VAL A 332 37.32 5.30 3.41
CA VAL A 332 37.99 6.29 2.57
C VAL A 332 38.49 5.59 1.31
N VAL A 333 38.25 6.21 0.14
CA VAL A 333 38.71 5.74 -1.17
C VAL A 333 39.35 6.90 -1.95
N ASP A 334 40.21 6.57 -2.88
CA ASP A 334 40.89 7.58 -3.69
C ASP A 334 40.00 8.14 -4.82
N SER A 335 39.08 7.33 -5.34
CA SER A 335 38.17 7.70 -6.43
C SER A 335 36.92 6.82 -6.45
N GLY A 336 35.87 7.30 -7.13
CA GLY A 336 34.59 6.57 -7.25
C GLY A 336 33.77 6.59 -5.96
N GLY A 337 33.99 7.58 -5.10
CA GLY A 337 33.23 7.76 -3.85
C GLY A 337 31.77 8.13 -4.07
N GLN A 338 30.94 7.62 -3.20
CA GLN A 338 29.51 7.93 -3.13
C GLN A 338 29.25 9.27 -2.42
N LEU A 339 30.20 9.71 -1.59
CA LEU A 339 30.21 10.99 -0.89
C LEU A 339 31.60 11.59 -1.04
N ALA A 340 31.70 12.86 -1.48
CA ALA A 340 32.92 13.61 -1.53
C ALA A 340 32.93 14.72 -0.51
N PHE A 341 34.05 14.87 0.19
CA PHE A 341 34.35 16.05 0.99
C PHE A 341 35.21 17.02 0.18
N LEU A 342 34.69 18.24 0.03
CA LEU A 342 35.33 19.29 -0.75
C LEU A 342 35.60 20.50 0.15
N GLU A 343 36.71 21.24 -0.11
CA GLU A 343 36.99 22.49 0.59
C GLU A 343 37.06 23.64 -0.41
N ASN A 344 36.24 24.68 -0.21
CA ASN A 344 36.17 25.89 -1.04
C ASN A 344 36.07 25.62 -2.55
N SER A 345 35.60 24.46 -2.94
CA SER A 345 35.47 24.02 -4.33
C SER A 345 34.01 23.90 -4.74
N PRO A 346 33.68 24.11 -6.02
CA PRO A 346 32.34 23.80 -6.50
C PRO A 346 32.05 22.31 -6.40
N PRO A 347 30.74 21.90 -6.41
CA PRO A 347 30.37 20.50 -6.46
C PRO A 347 31.07 19.80 -7.62
N ASP A 348 31.60 18.62 -7.35
CA ASP A 348 32.21 17.78 -8.38
C ASP A 348 31.14 16.88 -8.99
N HIS A 349 31.03 16.88 -10.33
CA HIS A 349 30.12 16.01 -11.07
C HIS A 349 30.75 14.62 -11.18
N GLY A 350 30.64 13.87 -10.10
CA GLY A 350 31.06 12.48 -10.00
C GLY A 350 30.06 11.47 -10.58
N PRO A 351 30.14 10.19 -10.17
CA PRO A 351 29.14 9.19 -10.55
C PRO A 351 27.72 9.60 -10.21
N ILE A 352 26.77 9.22 -11.03
CA ILE A 352 25.33 9.54 -10.83
C ILE A 352 24.90 9.18 -9.41
N GLY A 353 24.30 10.15 -8.70
CA GLY A 353 23.85 9.99 -7.31
C GLY A 353 24.92 10.22 -6.26
N ARG A 354 26.07 10.78 -6.62
CA ARG A 354 27.09 11.22 -5.67
C ARG A 354 26.59 12.40 -4.85
N TRP A 355 26.92 12.41 -3.57
CA TRP A 355 26.69 13.55 -2.68
C TRP A 355 28.00 14.31 -2.47
N ASN A 356 27.92 15.63 -2.33
CA ASN A 356 29.05 16.49 -2.01
C ASN A 356 28.81 17.18 -0.67
N PHE A 357 29.76 17.10 0.23
CA PHE A 357 29.80 17.86 1.46
C PHE A 357 30.90 18.91 1.35
N ILE A 358 30.50 20.17 1.14
CA ILE A 358 31.39 21.28 0.84
C ILE A 358 31.61 22.10 2.08
N ILE A 359 32.84 22.18 2.56
CA ILE A 359 33.25 23.03 3.68
C ILE A 359 33.71 24.37 3.13
N HIS A 360 32.91 25.40 3.38
CA HIS A 360 33.31 26.78 3.08
C HIS A 360 34.15 27.33 4.21
N ASN A 361 35.48 27.23 4.01
CA ASN A 361 36.50 27.67 4.97
C ASN A 361 36.90 29.12 4.66
N ALA A 362 36.30 30.08 5.35
CA ALA A 362 36.48 31.49 5.10
C ALA A 362 37.87 31.98 5.47
N SER A 363 38.45 32.87 4.67
CA SER A 363 39.75 33.54 4.95
C SER A 363 39.64 34.63 6.02
N GLN A 364 38.49 35.29 6.10
CA GLN A 364 38.21 36.35 7.10
C GLN A 364 36.94 36.05 7.90
N PRO A 365 36.96 35.05 8.76
CA PRO A 365 35.75 34.62 9.48
C PRO A 365 35.41 35.55 10.63
N VAL A 366 34.08 35.66 10.87
CA VAL A 366 33.50 36.29 12.04
C VAL A 366 33.12 35.22 13.03
N THR A 367 33.46 35.44 14.32
CA THR A 367 33.03 34.54 15.39
C THR A 367 31.86 35.14 16.14
N ILE A 368 30.72 34.43 16.17
CA ILE A 368 29.56 34.83 16.96
C ILE A 368 29.28 33.75 18.01
N ARG A 369 28.98 34.21 19.22
CA ARG A 369 28.43 33.41 20.30
C ARG A 369 26.94 33.78 20.42
N GLY A 370 26.08 32.90 19.93
CA GLY A 370 24.64 33.12 19.92
C GLY A 370 23.84 31.85 19.79
N SER A 371 22.51 31.97 19.87
CA SER A 371 21.60 30.85 19.61
C SER A 371 21.60 30.51 18.12
N VAL A 372 21.81 29.24 17.81
CA VAL A 372 21.72 28.70 16.45
C VAL A 372 20.30 28.17 16.23
N ALA A 373 19.64 28.66 15.19
CA ALA A 373 18.40 28.06 14.73
C ALA A 373 18.71 26.75 13.98
N VAL A 374 18.01 25.68 14.32
CA VAL A 374 18.27 24.32 13.81
C VAL A 374 16.95 23.69 13.37
N ASP A 375 16.89 23.17 12.15
CA ASP A 375 15.78 22.33 11.69
C ASP A 375 15.91 20.91 12.27
N LYS A 376 15.24 20.69 13.40
CA LYS A 376 15.33 19.42 14.14
C LYS A 376 14.71 18.21 13.42
N ASN A 377 13.91 18.46 12.40
CA ASN A 377 13.24 17.37 11.65
C ASN A 377 14.14 16.80 10.55
N HIS A 378 15.22 17.49 10.22
CA HIS A 378 16.12 17.03 9.18
C HIS A 378 17.04 15.91 9.69
N PRO A 379 17.22 14.78 8.93
CA PRO A 379 18.01 13.61 9.36
C PRO A 379 19.44 13.97 9.80
N LEU A 380 20.06 14.94 9.14
CA LEU A 380 21.43 15.39 9.41
C LEU A 380 21.57 16.02 10.81
N LEU A 381 20.49 16.55 11.38
CA LEU A 381 20.51 17.33 12.61
C LEU A 381 19.82 16.62 13.79
N GLY A 382 19.40 15.38 13.60
CA GLY A 382 18.83 14.56 14.65
C GLY A 382 19.81 14.33 15.80
N GLY A 383 19.35 14.49 17.05
CA GLY A 383 20.16 14.17 18.24
C GLY A 383 21.37 15.06 18.48
N LEU A 384 21.54 16.18 17.74
CA LEU A 384 22.65 17.08 17.97
C LEU A 384 22.61 17.67 19.40
N PRO A 385 23.71 17.53 20.16
CA PRO A 385 23.77 18.06 21.51
C PRO A 385 23.74 19.60 21.49
N LYS A 386 23.06 20.19 22.47
CA LYS A 386 23.07 21.65 22.69
C LYS A 386 24.39 22.06 23.33
N VAL A 387 25.43 22.21 22.53
CA VAL A 387 26.74 22.64 23.00
C VAL A 387 27.01 24.05 22.51
N LEU A 388 27.47 24.90 23.40
CA LEU A 388 28.02 26.23 23.09
C LEU A 388 29.38 26.05 22.40
N ALA A 389 29.37 25.91 21.09
CA ALA A 389 30.58 25.92 20.29
C ALA A 389 30.92 27.38 19.88
N ALA A 390 32.21 27.69 19.84
CA ALA A 390 32.66 28.88 19.16
C ALA A 390 32.62 28.59 17.67
N TRP A 391 31.68 29.17 16.95
CA TRP A 391 31.51 29.00 15.52
C TRP A 391 32.04 30.24 14.79
N ALA A 392 33.07 30.04 13.97
CA ALA A 392 33.60 31.06 13.08
C ALA A 392 33.16 30.74 11.65
N PHE A 393 32.61 31.71 10.95
CA PHE A 393 31.98 31.51 9.64
C PHE A 393 32.13 32.77 8.77
N ASP A 394 31.87 32.62 7.48
CA ASP A 394 31.81 33.74 6.56
C ASP A 394 30.43 34.45 6.71
N ARG A 395 30.48 35.74 6.98
CA ARG A 395 29.28 36.57 7.15
C ARG A 395 28.54 36.79 5.83
N ASP A 396 29.30 36.85 4.75
CA ASP A 396 28.76 37.14 3.40
C ASP A 396 28.38 35.87 2.62
N PHE A 397 28.49 34.72 3.30
CA PHE A 397 28.09 33.43 2.69
C PHE A 397 26.61 33.44 2.38
N SER A 398 26.31 33.25 1.09
CA SER A 398 24.95 33.12 0.58
C SER A 398 24.89 31.92 -0.38
N MET A 399 24.00 30.99 -0.15
CA MET A 399 23.77 29.83 -1.00
C MET A 399 22.27 29.60 -1.16
N ALA A 400 21.84 29.46 -2.43
CA ALA A 400 20.47 29.11 -2.73
C ALA A 400 20.21 27.65 -2.32
N GLY A 401 19.28 27.40 -1.41
CA GLY A 401 18.95 26.06 -0.90
C GLY A 401 18.15 26.14 0.39
N GLN A 402 17.94 24.98 0.99
CA GLN A 402 17.27 24.88 2.29
C GLN A 402 18.27 25.11 3.42
N PRO A 403 18.14 26.20 4.20
CA PRO A 403 18.98 26.43 5.36
C PRO A 403 18.58 25.46 6.48
N LEU A 404 19.49 24.58 6.87
CA LEU A 404 19.30 23.60 7.94
C LEU A 404 19.73 24.13 9.29
N MET A 405 20.76 24.98 9.31
CA MET A 405 21.24 25.70 10.48
C MET A 405 21.53 27.15 10.12
N SER A 406 21.18 28.07 11.00
CA SER A 406 21.46 29.50 10.81
C SER A 406 21.70 30.21 12.12
N VAL A 407 22.46 31.34 12.08
CA VAL A 407 22.69 32.25 13.19
C VAL A 407 22.47 33.68 12.72
N ALA A 408 21.61 34.42 13.40
CA ALA A 408 21.26 35.80 13.03
C ALA A 408 20.87 35.97 11.54
N GLY A 409 20.20 34.94 10.96
CA GLY A 409 19.79 34.94 9.55
C GLY A 409 20.89 34.49 8.55
N ILE A 410 22.12 34.27 8.99
CA ILE A 410 23.21 33.80 8.15
C ILE A 410 23.21 32.27 8.16
N PRO A 411 23.19 31.59 6.98
CA PRO A 411 23.18 30.14 6.93
C PRO A 411 24.55 29.55 7.32
N LEU A 412 24.54 28.58 8.23
CA LEU A 412 25.69 27.80 8.63
C LEU A 412 25.75 26.43 7.94
N LEU A 413 24.62 25.85 7.67
CA LEU A 413 24.48 24.59 6.97
C LEU A 413 23.30 24.70 6.00
N VAL A 414 23.56 24.38 4.73
CA VAL A 414 22.56 24.47 3.65
C VAL A 414 22.55 23.17 2.88
N SER A 415 21.36 22.64 2.59
CA SER A 415 21.18 21.53 1.65
C SER A 415 20.63 22.05 0.32
N VAL A 416 21.25 21.61 -0.76
CA VAL A 416 20.83 21.88 -2.13
C VAL A 416 20.60 20.54 -2.81
N ASP A 417 19.34 20.23 -3.12
CA ASP A 417 18.99 19.02 -3.85
C ASP A 417 18.97 19.32 -5.34
N ASP A 418 19.73 18.56 -6.12
CA ASP A 418 19.72 18.63 -7.57
C ASP A 418 18.73 17.61 -8.17
N SER A 419 18.21 17.93 -9.38
CA SER A 419 17.26 17.11 -10.14
C SER A 419 17.76 15.68 -10.45
N HIS A 420 19.07 15.44 -10.39
CA HIS A 420 19.74 14.18 -10.70
C HIS A 420 20.00 13.27 -9.47
N SER A 421 19.34 13.52 -8.35
CA SER A 421 19.59 12.82 -7.07
C SER A 421 20.96 13.10 -6.46
N GLU A 422 21.68 14.06 -6.97
CA GLU A 422 22.89 14.61 -6.37
C GLU A 422 22.46 15.55 -5.25
N ARG A 423 23.21 15.52 -4.17
CA ARG A 423 22.92 16.35 -3.02
C ARG A 423 24.17 17.09 -2.61
N ASN A 424 24.08 18.41 -2.58
CA ASN A 424 25.16 19.28 -2.21
C ASN A 424 24.85 19.89 -0.84
N ILE A 425 25.70 19.62 0.14
CA ILE A 425 25.56 20.11 1.51
C ILE A 425 26.72 21.05 1.78
N TYR A 426 26.40 22.29 2.09
CA TYR A 426 27.39 23.34 2.35
C TYR A 426 27.47 23.62 3.85
N LEU A 427 28.68 23.52 4.40
CA LEU A 427 28.99 23.87 5.77
C LEU A 427 29.85 25.16 5.80
N ASN A 428 29.27 26.25 6.23
CA ASN A 428 29.97 27.53 6.42
C ASN A 428 30.72 27.51 7.77
N LEU A 429 31.98 27.13 7.73
CA LEU A 429 32.81 26.91 8.93
C LEU A 429 34.28 27.19 8.69
N ALA A 430 34.81 28.23 9.31
CA ALA A 430 36.26 28.43 9.40
C ALA A 430 36.85 27.54 10.50
N VAL A 431 37.40 26.38 10.12
CA VAL A 431 37.82 25.34 11.06
C VAL A 431 38.93 25.84 12.02
N ASN A 432 39.87 26.67 11.55
CA ASN A 432 40.98 27.18 12.33
C ASN A 432 40.58 28.14 13.47
N ARG A 433 39.39 28.74 13.38
CA ARG A 433 38.88 29.70 14.36
C ARG A 433 37.64 29.21 15.08
N SER A 434 37.22 27.97 14.79
CA SER A 434 36.10 27.31 15.43
C SER A 434 36.58 26.17 16.31
N ASN A 435 35.85 25.86 17.37
CA ASN A 435 36.13 24.67 18.18
C ASN A 435 35.12 23.55 17.95
N LEU A 436 34.28 23.64 16.89
CA LEU A 436 33.22 22.67 16.59
C LEU A 436 33.78 21.25 16.49
N HIS A 437 34.94 21.07 15.84
CA HIS A 437 35.62 19.78 15.67
C HIS A 437 36.10 19.14 17.00
N SER A 438 36.15 19.91 18.07
CA SER A 438 36.51 19.46 19.42
C SER A 438 35.28 19.23 20.31
N THR A 439 34.06 19.36 19.77
CA THR A 439 32.81 19.17 20.49
C THR A 439 32.09 17.90 20.04
N PRO A 440 31.18 17.34 20.83
CA PRO A 440 30.37 16.18 20.42
C PRO A 440 29.48 16.43 19.20
N VAL A 441 29.23 17.69 18.81
CA VAL A 441 28.47 18.05 17.62
C VAL A 441 29.12 17.51 16.36
N TRP A 442 30.46 17.55 16.28
CA TRP A 442 31.22 17.10 15.11
C TRP A 442 31.00 15.62 14.77
N PRO A 443 31.32 14.67 15.65
CA PRO A 443 31.11 13.27 15.34
C PRO A 443 29.63 12.93 15.11
N VAL A 444 28.68 13.56 15.82
CA VAL A 444 27.24 13.30 15.62
C VAL A 444 26.78 13.82 14.25
N LEU A 445 27.22 15.01 13.83
CA LEU A 445 26.88 15.55 12.50
C LEU A 445 27.35 14.61 11.37
N PHE A 446 28.59 14.13 11.45
CA PHE A 446 29.15 13.24 10.44
C PHE A 446 28.57 11.83 10.50
N TRP A 447 28.28 11.33 11.71
CA TRP A 447 27.54 10.09 11.87
C TRP A 447 26.17 10.17 11.19
N ASN A 448 25.44 11.25 11.41
CA ASN A 448 24.14 11.48 10.77
C ASN A 448 24.27 11.58 9.24
N LEU A 449 25.30 12.29 8.75
CA LEU A 449 25.57 12.40 7.31
C LEU A 449 25.82 11.03 6.68
N LEU A 450 26.69 10.24 7.28
CA LEU A 450 27.05 8.91 6.79
C LEU A 450 25.89 7.93 6.88
N SER A 451 25.14 7.94 7.99
CA SER A 451 23.92 7.14 8.15
C SER A 451 22.87 7.51 7.10
N TRP A 452 22.66 8.80 6.88
CA TRP A 452 21.69 9.28 5.89
C TRP A 452 22.12 8.91 4.46
N ARG A 453 23.40 9.04 4.14
CA ARG A 453 23.94 8.61 2.84
C ARG A 453 23.83 7.10 2.66
N GLN A 454 24.11 6.31 3.70
CA GLN A 454 24.01 4.86 3.68
C GLN A 454 22.56 4.40 3.42
N GLN A 455 21.59 5.03 4.08
CA GLN A 455 20.15 4.76 3.86
C GLN A 455 19.69 5.11 2.43
N ALA A 456 20.38 6.02 1.75
CA ALA A 456 20.10 6.36 0.35
C ALA A 456 20.75 5.41 -0.67
N ASN A 457 21.59 4.47 -0.22
CA ASN A 457 22.18 3.46 -1.11
C ASN A 457 21.07 2.56 -1.71
N PRO A 458 21.27 2.07 -2.95
CA PRO A 458 20.38 1.08 -3.51
C PRO A 458 20.35 -0.20 -2.68
N GLY A 459 19.18 -0.78 -2.52
CA GLY A 459 18.93 -2.00 -1.76
C GLY A 459 17.94 -1.82 -0.63
N PRO A 460 17.63 -2.90 0.10
CA PRO A 460 16.76 -2.87 1.27
C PRO A 460 17.50 -2.22 2.46
N ALA A 461 16.76 -1.44 3.25
CA ALA A 461 17.32 -0.83 4.47
C ALA A 461 17.63 -1.87 5.56
N GLN A 462 16.92 -2.97 5.57
CA GLN A 462 17.09 -4.12 6.46
C GLN A 462 17.00 -5.40 5.65
N PHE A 463 17.70 -6.45 6.10
CA PHE A 463 17.75 -7.73 5.41
C PHE A 463 16.93 -8.82 6.07
N ASN A 464 16.50 -8.62 7.31
CA ASN A 464 15.73 -9.57 8.08
C ASN A 464 14.44 -8.89 8.57
N HIS A 465 13.30 -9.45 8.20
CA HIS A 465 11.98 -8.87 8.44
C HIS A 465 11.04 -9.88 9.09
N ARG A 466 9.96 -9.37 9.64
CA ARG A 466 8.80 -10.16 10.05
C ARG A 466 7.78 -10.22 8.91
N CYS A 467 7.00 -11.31 8.83
CA CYS A 467 5.86 -11.41 7.93
C CYS A 467 4.82 -10.31 8.21
N GLY A 468 4.13 -9.88 7.16
CA GLY A 468 3.05 -8.88 7.23
C GLY A 468 3.51 -7.43 7.24
N ILE A 469 4.82 -7.14 7.17
CA ILE A 469 5.31 -5.77 7.08
C ILE A 469 5.60 -5.36 5.63
N GLU A 470 5.56 -4.06 5.39
CA GLU A 470 5.99 -3.47 4.12
C GLU A 470 7.52 -3.36 4.08
N VAL A 471 8.13 -3.95 3.06
CA VAL A 471 9.56 -3.85 2.79
C VAL A 471 9.80 -2.76 1.75
N ALA A 472 10.59 -1.76 2.11
CA ALA A 472 11.01 -0.69 1.22
C ALA A 472 12.42 -0.97 0.66
N VAL A 473 12.59 -0.76 -0.64
CA VAL A 473 13.84 -0.99 -1.35
C VAL A 473 14.19 0.27 -2.15
N ASN A 474 15.36 0.82 -1.91
CA ASN A 474 15.89 1.92 -2.71
C ASN A 474 16.51 1.37 -4.01
N LEU A 475 16.30 2.08 -5.11
CA LEU A 475 16.71 1.61 -6.43
C LEU A 475 17.64 2.62 -7.12
N PRO A 476 18.55 2.13 -8.00
CA PRO A 476 19.35 3.00 -8.84
C PRO A 476 18.47 3.89 -9.72
N GLY A 477 19.02 5.01 -10.16
CA GLY A 477 18.34 5.88 -11.13
C GLY A 477 18.07 5.16 -12.46
N GLY A 478 16.91 5.45 -13.09
CA GLY A 478 16.55 4.87 -14.38
C GLY A 478 15.86 3.51 -14.32
N VAL A 479 15.65 2.95 -13.11
CA VAL A 479 14.86 1.72 -12.93
C VAL A 479 13.39 2.07 -12.72
N GLU A 480 12.52 1.53 -13.57
CA GLU A 480 11.07 1.75 -13.48
C GLU A 480 10.32 0.62 -12.78
N ARG A 481 10.89 -0.57 -12.76
CA ARG A 481 10.28 -1.77 -12.17
C ARG A 481 11.29 -2.60 -11.41
N LEU A 482 10.86 -3.12 -10.26
CA LEU A 482 11.60 -4.10 -9.47
C LEU A 482 10.99 -5.47 -9.70
N LYS A 483 11.78 -6.44 -10.17
CA LYS A 483 11.38 -7.84 -10.26
C LYS A 483 11.52 -8.48 -8.88
N LEU A 484 10.41 -8.97 -8.34
CA LEU A 484 10.33 -9.64 -7.04
C LEU A 484 10.01 -11.11 -7.23
N THR A 485 10.83 -12.00 -6.66
CA THR A 485 10.54 -13.44 -6.58
C THR A 485 10.25 -13.81 -5.13
N SER A 486 9.05 -14.32 -4.86
CA SER A 486 8.63 -14.76 -3.52
C SER A 486 9.28 -16.09 -3.13
N PRO A 487 9.25 -16.50 -1.84
CA PRO A 487 9.74 -17.81 -1.40
C PRO A 487 9.08 -18.99 -2.12
N ALA A 488 7.83 -18.85 -2.51
CA ALA A 488 7.10 -19.85 -3.31
C ALA A 488 7.43 -19.83 -4.82
N GLY A 489 8.44 -19.05 -5.26
CA GLY A 489 8.86 -18.94 -6.64
C GLY A 489 7.95 -18.09 -7.55
N ARG A 490 7.00 -17.37 -7.00
CA ARG A 490 6.15 -16.46 -7.78
C ARG A 490 6.91 -15.19 -8.13
N VAL A 491 6.86 -14.83 -9.41
CA VAL A 491 7.51 -13.62 -9.92
C VAL A 491 6.47 -12.53 -10.11
N SER A 492 6.75 -11.35 -9.59
CA SER A 492 5.95 -10.15 -9.77
C SER A 492 6.82 -8.94 -10.11
N GLU A 493 6.25 -7.95 -10.76
CA GLU A 493 6.91 -6.68 -11.07
C GLU A 493 6.28 -5.57 -10.22
N ILE A 494 7.11 -4.92 -9.42
CA ILE A 494 6.70 -3.83 -8.53
C ILE A 494 7.04 -2.49 -9.19
N PRO A 495 6.08 -1.56 -9.33
CA PRO A 495 6.36 -0.24 -9.87
C PRO A 495 7.28 0.56 -8.93
N VAL A 496 8.18 1.35 -9.52
CA VAL A 496 9.12 2.20 -8.79
C VAL A 496 8.59 3.63 -8.73
N TRP A 497 8.51 4.19 -7.54
CA TRP A 497 8.14 5.57 -7.32
C TRP A 497 9.27 6.32 -6.61
N ARG A 498 9.74 7.42 -7.19
CA ARG A 498 10.83 8.23 -6.62
C ARG A 498 12.05 7.39 -6.16
N ARG A 499 12.50 6.44 -7.01
CA ARG A 499 13.60 5.51 -6.73
C ARG A 499 13.35 4.56 -5.54
N SER A 500 12.13 4.35 -5.17
CA SER A 500 11.76 3.39 -4.13
C SER A 500 10.69 2.45 -4.65
N ALA A 501 10.81 1.18 -4.35
CA ALA A 501 9.76 0.18 -4.51
C ALA A 501 9.37 -0.34 -3.13
N ARG A 502 8.09 -0.70 -2.97
CA ARG A 502 7.56 -1.22 -1.72
C ARG A 502 6.71 -2.44 -1.99
N PHE A 503 6.83 -3.44 -1.16
CA PHE A 503 6.00 -4.64 -1.25
C PHE A 503 5.70 -5.21 0.14
N ALA A 504 4.54 -5.82 0.29
CA ALA A 504 4.18 -6.52 1.51
C ALA A 504 4.79 -7.93 1.51
N ALA A 505 5.58 -8.24 2.54
CA ALA A 505 6.24 -9.52 2.71
C ALA A 505 5.33 -10.49 3.50
N MET A 506 4.48 -11.23 2.79
CA MET A 506 3.42 -12.04 3.38
C MET A 506 3.84 -13.47 3.73
N GLU A 507 4.80 -14.05 3.01
CA GLU A 507 5.21 -15.44 3.16
C GLU A 507 6.57 -15.55 3.87
N PRO A 508 6.76 -16.48 4.81
CA PRO A 508 8.06 -16.73 5.40
C PRO A 508 9.02 -17.34 4.38
N GLY A 509 10.30 -16.94 4.44
CA GLY A 509 11.35 -17.42 3.54
C GLY A 509 12.22 -16.30 2.96
N ILE A 510 12.90 -16.59 1.88
CA ILE A 510 13.81 -15.66 1.20
C ILE A 510 13.12 -15.06 -0.02
N TYR A 511 12.97 -13.75 -0.03
CA TYR A 511 12.58 -12.98 -1.22
C TYR A 511 13.84 -12.57 -1.98
N GLN A 512 13.78 -12.67 -3.31
CA GLN A 512 14.83 -12.20 -4.22
C GLN A 512 14.32 -11.01 -5.02
N MET A 513 15.15 -9.99 -5.13
CA MET A 513 14.82 -8.72 -5.80
C MET A 513 15.88 -8.43 -6.84
N GLN A 514 15.45 -8.07 -8.06
CA GLN A 514 16.34 -7.76 -9.17
C GLN A 514 15.93 -6.44 -9.84
N ALA A 515 16.90 -5.55 -10.04
CA ALA A 515 16.72 -4.29 -10.73
C ALA A 515 17.92 -4.02 -11.64
N GLY A 516 17.77 -4.27 -12.93
CA GLY A 516 18.88 -4.27 -13.89
C GLY A 516 19.92 -5.34 -13.53
N ALA A 517 21.15 -4.94 -13.30
CA ALA A 517 22.25 -5.83 -12.89
C ALA A 517 22.34 -6.02 -11.36
N ALA A 518 21.59 -5.25 -10.58
CA ALA A 518 21.63 -5.32 -9.12
C ALA A 518 20.63 -6.36 -8.60
N GLU A 519 21.10 -7.14 -7.63
CA GLU A 519 20.30 -8.18 -6.97
C GLU A 519 20.41 -8.04 -5.45
N TRP A 520 19.29 -8.20 -4.77
CA TRP A 520 19.22 -8.21 -3.31
C TRP A 520 18.33 -9.34 -2.83
N ARG A 521 18.51 -9.71 -1.57
CA ARG A 521 17.70 -10.73 -0.89
C ARG A 521 17.28 -10.22 0.48
N VAL A 522 16.08 -10.58 0.91
CA VAL A 522 15.62 -10.33 2.27
C VAL A 522 15.04 -11.61 2.84
N ALA A 523 15.33 -11.87 4.10
CA ALA A 523 14.73 -12.94 4.86
C ALA A 523 13.48 -12.43 5.58
N VAL A 524 12.43 -13.18 5.51
CA VAL A 524 11.14 -12.89 6.15
C VAL A 524 10.76 -14.08 7.02
N ASN A 525 10.53 -13.83 8.29
CA ASN A 525 10.20 -14.86 9.28
C ASN A 525 8.81 -14.61 9.85
N LEU A 526 8.09 -15.67 10.19
CA LEU A 526 6.76 -15.52 10.78
C LEU A 526 6.82 -14.74 12.09
N ASN A 527 7.67 -15.18 13.04
CA ASN A 527 7.89 -14.53 14.33
C ASN A 527 6.57 -14.13 15.03
N SER A 528 5.59 -15.04 15.07
CA SER A 528 4.27 -14.79 15.65
C SER A 528 3.94 -15.85 16.71
N VAL A 529 3.68 -15.40 17.92
CA VAL A 529 3.17 -16.25 19.00
C VAL A 529 1.70 -16.60 18.73
N ASP A 530 0.91 -15.64 18.28
CA ASP A 530 -0.54 -15.78 18.09
C ASP A 530 -0.92 -16.79 17.00
N GLU A 531 -0.05 -16.93 15.97
CA GLU A 531 -0.25 -17.90 14.88
C GLU A 531 0.35 -19.27 15.20
N SER A 532 1.24 -19.36 16.20
CA SER A 532 1.90 -20.60 16.60
C SER A 532 1.29 -21.25 17.84
N ASP A 533 0.60 -20.49 18.70
CA ASP A 533 -0.13 -21.07 19.85
C ASP A 533 -1.50 -21.60 19.40
N LEU A 534 -1.53 -22.91 19.12
CA LEU A 534 -2.71 -23.62 18.64
C LEU A 534 -3.38 -24.45 19.75
N THR A 535 -2.95 -24.30 21.00
CA THR A 535 -3.39 -25.19 22.10
C THR A 535 -4.78 -24.90 22.59
N ASP A 536 -5.21 -23.66 22.53
CA ASP A 536 -6.54 -23.23 23.00
C ASP A 536 -7.60 -23.17 21.89
N LEU A 537 -7.28 -23.66 20.68
CA LEU A 537 -8.23 -23.73 19.59
C LEU A 537 -9.39 -24.67 19.92
N GLN A 538 -10.59 -24.24 19.65
CA GLN A 538 -11.81 -25.02 19.88
C GLN A 538 -12.71 -24.90 18.67
N SER A 539 -13.28 -26.03 18.23
CA SER A 539 -14.30 -26.04 17.20
C SER A 539 -15.63 -25.58 17.76
N ASN A 540 -16.22 -24.57 17.13
CA ASN A 540 -17.59 -24.10 17.40
C ASN A 540 -18.35 -24.03 16.08
N VAL A 541 -18.82 -25.18 15.64
CA VAL A 541 -19.53 -25.33 14.37
C VAL A 541 -20.94 -25.83 14.63
N HIS A 542 -21.91 -25.13 14.14
CA HIS A 542 -23.33 -25.51 14.23
C HIS A 542 -23.97 -25.41 12.84
N ASP A 543 -25.11 -26.09 12.68
CA ASP A 543 -25.87 -26.00 11.44
C ASP A 543 -26.54 -24.61 11.33
N VAL A 544 -26.51 -24.07 10.11
CA VAL A 544 -27.11 -22.77 9.83
C VAL A 544 -28.53 -22.98 9.31
N ASP A 545 -29.48 -22.43 10.01
CA ASP A 545 -30.86 -22.36 9.52
C ASP A 545 -31.01 -21.15 8.58
N LEU A 546 -30.74 -21.37 7.30
CA LEU A 546 -31.09 -20.44 6.22
C LEU A 546 -32.40 -20.90 5.59
N SER A 547 -33.51 -20.33 6.01
CA SER A 547 -34.81 -20.61 5.39
C SER A 547 -35.10 -19.61 4.26
N GLU A 548 -35.89 -20.05 3.27
CA GLU A 548 -36.41 -19.14 2.24
C GLU A 548 -37.27 -18.01 2.84
N GLY A 549 -37.77 -18.20 4.08
CA GLY A 549 -38.51 -17.17 4.82
C GLY A 549 -37.67 -15.96 5.25
N ASP A 550 -36.32 -16.12 5.32
CA ASP A 550 -35.40 -15.04 5.65
C ASP A 550 -34.98 -14.22 4.42
N ALA A 551 -35.50 -14.58 3.24
CA ALA A 551 -35.11 -13.93 2.00
C ALA A 551 -35.69 -12.51 1.92
N SER A 552 -34.87 -11.53 1.91
CA SER A 552 -35.23 -10.17 1.53
C SER A 552 -35.54 -10.10 0.03
N ARG A 553 -36.52 -9.26 -0.34
CA ARG A 553 -36.83 -9.03 -1.75
C ARG A 553 -35.62 -8.43 -2.44
N TYR A 554 -34.97 -9.21 -3.29
CA TYR A 554 -33.83 -8.72 -4.06
C TYR A 554 -34.29 -7.77 -5.16
N PHE A 555 -33.76 -6.58 -5.16
CA PHE A 555 -34.09 -5.56 -6.15
C PHE A 555 -32.96 -5.51 -7.21
N SER A 556 -33.21 -6.04 -8.39
CA SER A 556 -32.27 -5.90 -9.52
C SER A 556 -32.35 -4.49 -10.12
N ASP A 557 -31.22 -3.98 -10.52
CA ASP A 557 -31.09 -2.70 -11.23
C ASP A 557 -31.63 -2.86 -12.67
N VAL A 558 -32.74 -2.19 -12.96
CA VAL A 558 -33.40 -2.24 -14.27
C VAL A 558 -33.20 -0.95 -15.08
N ARG A 559 -32.22 -0.12 -14.76
CA ARG A 559 -31.92 1.13 -15.47
C ARG A 559 -31.74 0.93 -16.98
N TRP A 560 -31.12 -0.19 -17.37
CA TRP A 560 -30.89 -0.51 -18.77
C TRP A 560 -32.16 -0.61 -19.60
N TRP A 561 -33.28 -0.98 -19.02
CA TRP A 561 -34.59 -1.03 -19.66
C TRP A 561 -35.09 0.34 -20.11
N PHE A 562 -34.57 1.39 -19.52
CA PHE A 562 -34.90 2.79 -19.85
C PHE A 562 -33.78 3.44 -20.68
N ILE A 563 -32.51 3.12 -20.44
CA ILE A 563 -31.35 3.67 -21.17
C ILE A 563 -31.32 3.20 -22.62
N VAL A 564 -31.51 1.90 -22.87
CA VAL A 564 -31.45 1.35 -24.24
C VAL A 564 -32.53 1.94 -25.15
N PRO A 565 -33.81 1.99 -24.77
CA PRO A 565 -34.84 2.66 -25.58
C PRO A 565 -34.57 4.17 -25.77
N ALA A 566 -34.05 4.86 -24.75
CA ALA A 566 -33.68 6.27 -24.88
C ALA A 566 -32.60 6.48 -25.94
N LEU A 567 -31.58 5.63 -26.00
CA LEU A 567 -30.53 5.66 -27.02
C LEU A 567 -31.09 5.37 -28.41
N LEU A 568 -31.96 4.37 -28.56
CA LEU A 568 -32.62 4.07 -29.84
C LEU A 568 -33.48 5.24 -30.33
N LEU A 569 -34.24 5.88 -29.44
CA LEU A 569 -35.02 7.07 -29.76
C LEU A 569 -34.13 8.26 -30.11
N LEU A 570 -32.96 8.38 -29.53
CA LEU A 570 -32.00 9.44 -29.85
C LEU A 570 -31.44 9.26 -31.29
N ILE A 571 -31.20 8.05 -31.71
CA ILE A 571 -30.82 7.72 -33.09
C ILE A 571 -31.98 8.06 -34.03
N LEU A 572 -33.22 7.68 -33.70
CA LEU A 572 -34.42 8.04 -34.48
C LEU A 572 -34.62 9.55 -34.58
N HIS A 573 -34.43 10.27 -33.49
CA HIS A 573 -34.48 11.73 -33.42
C HIS A 573 -33.47 12.38 -34.41
N GLN A 574 -32.23 11.92 -34.40
CA GLN A 574 -31.18 12.37 -35.31
C GLN A 574 -31.57 12.10 -36.80
N TRP A 575 -32.15 10.94 -37.06
CA TRP A 575 -32.61 10.58 -38.41
C TRP A 575 -33.78 11.49 -38.86
N LEU A 576 -34.77 11.74 -38.01
CA LEU A 576 -35.89 12.65 -38.30
C LEU A 576 -35.42 14.07 -38.56
N LEU A 577 -34.43 14.58 -37.82
CA LEU A 577 -33.83 15.90 -38.06
C LEU A 577 -33.10 15.99 -39.40
N ARG A 578 -32.50 14.90 -39.88
CA ARG A 578 -31.84 14.85 -41.18
C ARG A 578 -32.85 14.85 -42.34
N GLN A 579 -33.98 14.16 -42.20
CA GLN A 579 -35.04 14.15 -43.21
C GLN A 579 -35.79 15.49 -43.29
N GLY A 580 -35.91 16.23 -42.19
CA GLY A 580 -36.60 17.52 -42.13
C GLY A 580 -35.80 18.71 -42.69
N ARG A 581 -34.57 18.52 -43.22
CA ARG A 581 -33.80 19.53 -43.95
C ARG A 581 -34.09 19.39 -45.45
N PRO A 582 -34.91 20.28 -46.07
CA PRO A 582 -35.00 20.32 -47.53
C PRO A 582 -33.60 20.65 -48.07
N GLY A 583 -33.12 19.82 -48.99
CA GLY A 583 -31.80 19.95 -49.59
C GLY A 583 -31.59 21.34 -50.12
N HIS A 584 -30.54 21.99 -49.73
CA HIS A 584 -29.91 23.05 -50.52
C HIS A 584 -29.31 22.37 -51.74
N VAL A 585 -30.08 22.31 -52.83
CA VAL A 585 -29.51 22.21 -54.18
C VAL A 585 -29.06 23.62 -54.52
N TYR A 586 -27.82 23.76 -54.96
CA TYR A 586 -27.09 24.93 -55.40
C TYR A 586 -27.91 25.98 -56.20
#